data_9ac68594dc5e496c37d5ad1d45d44f38
#
_entry.id   9ac68594dc5e496c37d5ad1d45d44f38
#
_cell.length_a   1.000
_cell.length_b   1.000
_cell.length_c   1.000
_cell.angle_alpha   90.00
_cell.angle_beta   90.00
_cell.angle_gamma   90.00
#
_symmetry.space_group_name_H-M   'P 1'
#
loop_
_entity.id
_entity.type
_entity.pdbx_description
1 polymer ?
#
loop_
_entity_poly.entity_id
_entity_poly.type
_entity_poly.pdbx_seq_one_letter_code
_entity_poly.pdbx_strand_id
1 'polypeptide(L)'
;MKNISTTNSNHLPWLSIMRGWAVLLVVLFHAPLNEQPGIIGAFFDGFNTYLHFRMPLFFFISGFLLYHTKLKYSCSYGDIWKKRITRVVLPYVFLSTMIYLIKLMLASYVKRPVDFSLLSYCEMFLFPRHNLPWGPLWFLNTIMLFFILYPLIKLSLKSWYGIALMILGALTLRFTVPDIDLLFDVWTVAYYFIFFYCGILFSKFDLIEFFKRKKSLMIIICAIVFLAANILIEYYKSLGFGYDVLNPFKFVHSISGIGLSIYLSLFCAEYIPNIFSSFRKYYYQVYLFGTLCQLVVIEIYFRTSSPLLLLILAILSALVGIYVPVFISKIIQKINCKPLLKLTGF
;
A
#
# COMPACT_ATOMS: atom_id res chain seq x y z
N MET A 1 33.34 -30.47 6.92
CA MET A 1 32.08 -29.87 6.49
C MET A 1 31.54 -29.00 7.63
N LYS A 2 31.76 -27.68 7.58
CA LYS A 2 31.25 -26.75 8.62
C LYS A 2 29.80 -26.47 8.30
N ASN A 3 28.92 -26.83 9.23
CA ASN A 3 27.52 -26.40 9.25
C ASN A 3 27.47 -24.86 9.27
N ILE A 4 27.17 -24.24 8.13
CA ILE A 4 26.79 -22.85 8.07
C ILE A 4 25.38 -22.79 8.65
N SER A 5 25.30 -22.53 9.96
CA SER A 5 24.08 -22.12 10.61
C SER A 5 23.55 -20.91 9.84
N THR A 6 22.39 -21.05 9.23
CA THR A 6 21.61 -19.96 8.66
C THR A 6 21.23 -19.01 9.79
N THR A 7 22.15 -18.12 10.12
CA THR A 7 21.92 -17.01 11.03
C THR A 7 20.75 -16.19 10.48
N ASN A 8 19.74 -16.02 11.31
CA ASN A 8 18.57 -15.20 11.15
C ASN A 8 18.89 -13.93 10.34
N SER A 9 18.45 -13.91 9.09
CA SER A 9 18.54 -12.75 8.21
C SER A 9 17.83 -11.57 8.87
N ASN A 10 18.60 -10.60 9.35
CA ASN A 10 18.26 -9.23 9.72
C ASN A 10 16.77 -8.94 9.85
N HIS A 11 16.14 -9.43 10.90
CA HIS A 11 14.79 -9.04 11.26
C HIS A 11 14.87 -7.60 11.76
N LEU A 12 14.39 -6.64 10.96
CA LEU A 12 14.29 -5.24 11.35
C LEU A 12 12.95 -5.02 12.07
N PRO A 13 12.91 -4.96 13.41
CA PRO A 13 11.65 -4.86 14.16
C PRO A 13 10.83 -3.63 13.75
N TRP A 14 11.48 -2.47 13.62
CA TRP A 14 10.83 -1.22 13.19
C TRP A 14 10.16 -1.34 11.81
N LEU A 15 10.81 -2.01 10.85
CA LEU A 15 10.25 -2.20 9.50
C LEU A 15 9.05 -3.15 9.52
N SER A 16 9.08 -4.17 10.37
CA SER A 16 7.95 -5.06 10.58
C SER A 16 6.74 -4.30 11.16
N ILE A 17 6.97 -3.43 12.14
CA ILE A 17 5.94 -2.59 12.73
C ILE A 17 5.40 -1.57 11.71
N MET A 18 6.28 -0.95 10.93
CA MET A 18 5.88 -0.02 9.86
C MET A 18 4.99 -0.67 8.80
N ARG A 19 5.25 -1.94 8.45
CA ARG A 19 4.36 -2.73 7.57
C ARG A 19 3.00 -2.98 8.23
N GLY A 20 2.97 -3.32 9.51
CA GLY A 20 1.72 -3.50 10.27
C GLY A 20 0.90 -2.22 10.32
N TRP A 21 1.56 -1.11 10.59
CA TRP A 21 0.96 0.21 10.56
C TRP A 21 0.36 0.55 9.18
N ALA A 22 1.14 0.37 8.11
CA ALA A 22 0.68 0.63 6.75
C ALA A 22 -0.57 -0.20 6.39
N VAL A 23 -0.58 -1.51 6.72
CA VAL A 23 -1.74 -2.38 6.49
C VAL A 23 -2.95 -1.93 7.30
N LEU A 24 -2.76 -1.57 8.58
CA LEU A 24 -3.82 -1.04 9.43
C LEU A 24 -4.47 0.21 8.83
N LEU A 25 -3.66 1.16 8.33
CA LEU A 25 -4.17 2.37 7.67
C LEU A 25 -5.03 2.07 6.44
N VAL A 26 -4.68 1.06 5.66
CA VAL A 26 -5.51 0.64 4.50
C VAL A 26 -6.82 0.01 4.96
N VAL A 27 -6.80 -0.85 5.96
CA VAL A 27 -8.02 -1.48 6.49
C VAL A 27 -8.95 -0.43 7.10
N LEU A 28 -8.42 0.51 7.88
CA LEU A 28 -9.21 1.61 8.46
C LEU A 28 -9.82 2.53 7.40
N PHE A 29 -9.08 2.79 6.32
CA PHE A 29 -9.60 3.60 5.22
C PHE A 29 -10.79 2.96 4.49
N HIS A 30 -10.82 1.65 4.40
CA HIS A 30 -11.93 0.92 3.77
C HIS A 30 -13.07 0.59 4.75
N ALA A 31 -12.89 0.78 6.05
CA ALA A 31 -13.98 0.72 7.00
C ALA A 31 -14.86 1.98 6.86
N PRO A 32 -16.21 1.89 6.95
CA PRO A 32 -17.10 3.01 6.70
C PRO A 32 -17.16 3.97 7.90
N LEU A 33 -15.99 4.38 8.41
CA LEU A 33 -15.86 5.28 9.55
C LEU A 33 -16.21 6.73 9.19
N ASN A 34 -15.86 7.16 7.97
CA ASN A 34 -16.18 8.47 7.44
C ASN A 34 -17.65 8.62 6.99
N GLU A 35 -18.33 7.49 6.80
CA GLU A 35 -19.77 7.47 6.45
C GLU A 35 -20.69 7.62 7.67
N GLN A 36 -20.12 7.83 8.87
CA GLN A 36 -20.87 8.06 10.08
C GLN A 36 -21.61 9.40 10.05
N PRO A 37 -22.83 9.49 10.60
CA PRO A 37 -23.53 10.77 10.67
C PRO A 37 -22.90 11.72 11.71
N GLY A 38 -23.01 13.03 11.45
CA GLY A 38 -22.64 14.09 12.39
C GLY A 38 -21.13 14.22 12.63
N ILE A 39 -20.77 14.62 13.85
CA ILE A 39 -19.38 14.96 14.24
C ILE A 39 -18.42 13.78 14.07
N ILE A 40 -18.89 12.55 14.30
CA ILE A 40 -18.04 11.35 14.17
C ILE A 40 -17.61 11.16 12.72
N GLY A 41 -18.53 11.24 11.76
CA GLY A 41 -18.20 11.14 10.33
C GLY A 41 -17.28 12.27 9.88
N ALA A 42 -17.54 13.50 10.27
CA ALA A 42 -16.70 14.65 9.97
C ALA A 42 -15.27 14.48 10.52
N PHE A 43 -15.13 13.94 11.74
CA PHE A 43 -13.82 13.62 12.32
C PHE A 43 -13.05 12.59 11.49
N PHE A 44 -13.71 11.47 11.10
CA PHE A 44 -13.05 10.43 10.32
C PHE A 44 -12.81 10.84 8.86
N ASP A 45 -13.63 11.70 8.27
CA ASP A 45 -13.36 12.27 6.95
C ASP A 45 -12.11 13.16 6.99
N GLY A 46 -12.02 14.06 7.96
CA GLY A 46 -10.80 14.81 8.24
C GLY A 46 -9.61 13.90 8.46
N PHE A 47 -9.75 12.85 9.29
CA PHE A 47 -8.71 11.87 9.55
C PHE A 47 -8.24 11.16 8.28
N ASN A 48 -9.14 10.80 7.36
CA ASN A 48 -8.79 10.21 6.08
C ASN A 48 -7.94 11.14 5.20
N THR A 49 -8.19 12.45 5.25
CA THR A 49 -7.35 13.44 4.57
C THR A 49 -5.92 13.41 5.12
N TYR A 50 -5.74 13.34 6.44
CA TYR A 50 -4.43 13.19 7.06
C TYR A 50 -3.72 11.89 6.68
N LEU A 51 -4.45 10.85 6.26
CA LEU A 51 -3.87 9.56 5.91
C LEU A 51 -3.58 9.37 4.41
N HIS A 52 -3.57 10.42 3.61
CA HIS A 52 -3.21 10.34 2.18
C HIS A 52 -1.84 9.69 1.92
N PHE A 53 -0.92 9.76 2.88
CA PHE A 53 0.42 9.17 2.77
C PHE A 53 0.44 7.63 2.88
N ARG A 54 -0.66 6.95 3.19
CA ARG A 54 -0.71 5.49 3.37
C ARG A 54 -0.19 4.70 2.18
N MET A 55 -0.58 5.07 0.94
CA MET A 55 -0.10 4.40 -0.26
C MET A 55 1.36 4.76 -0.59
N PRO A 56 1.80 6.04 -0.56
CA PRO A 56 3.20 6.41 -0.55
C PRO A 56 4.06 5.61 0.43
N LEU A 57 3.57 5.35 1.65
CA LEU A 57 4.25 4.55 2.67
C LEU A 57 4.45 3.10 2.22
N PHE A 58 3.44 2.46 1.60
CA PHE A 58 3.57 1.11 1.05
C PHE A 58 4.61 1.02 -0.06
N PHE A 59 4.63 2.00 -0.97
CA PHE A 59 5.64 2.05 -2.03
C PHE A 59 7.04 2.28 -1.47
N PHE A 60 7.19 3.16 -0.49
CA PHE A 60 8.45 3.37 0.22
C PHE A 60 8.96 2.08 0.87
N ILE A 61 8.12 1.36 1.63
CA ILE A 61 8.46 0.08 2.25
C ILE A 61 8.89 -0.94 1.19
N SER A 62 8.18 -0.99 0.06
CA SER A 62 8.47 -1.93 -1.03
C SER A 62 9.81 -1.63 -1.69
N GLY A 63 10.14 -0.36 -1.89
CA GLY A 63 11.45 0.09 -2.39
C GLY A 63 12.58 -0.20 -1.41
N PHE A 64 12.38 0.09 -0.12
CA PHE A 64 13.33 -0.25 0.94
C PHE A 64 13.66 -1.74 0.93
N LEU A 65 12.63 -2.59 0.91
CA LEU A 65 12.79 -4.04 0.89
C LEU A 65 13.45 -4.54 -0.39
N LEU A 66 13.19 -3.92 -1.54
CA LEU A 66 13.85 -4.30 -2.79
C LEU A 66 15.37 -4.09 -2.69
N TYR A 67 15.82 -2.95 -2.18
CA TYR A 67 17.25 -2.71 -1.99
C TYR A 67 17.82 -3.64 -0.93
N HIS A 68 17.22 -3.67 0.25
CA HIS A 68 17.72 -4.43 1.40
C HIS A 68 17.86 -5.93 1.12
N THR A 69 16.94 -6.52 0.32
CA THR A 69 16.92 -7.98 0.09
C THR A 69 17.48 -8.41 -1.25
N LYS A 70 17.60 -7.54 -2.24
CA LYS A 70 17.91 -7.90 -3.63
C LYS A 70 19.01 -7.06 -4.27
N LEU A 71 18.84 -5.74 -4.33
CA LEU A 71 19.79 -4.86 -4.99
C LEU A 71 21.16 -4.86 -4.30
N LYS A 72 21.18 -4.84 -2.97
CA LYS A 72 22.41 -4.95 -2.16
C LYS A 72 23.23 -6.20 -2.50
N TYR A 73 22.58 -7.32 -2.81
CA TYR A 73 23.22 -8.61 -3.10
C TYR A 73 23.33 -8.90 -4.60
N SER A 74 23.09 -7.91 -5.47
CA SER A 74 23.17 -8.04 -6.93
C SER A 74 22.44 -9.24 -7.52
N CYS A 75 21.25 -9.56 -6.97
CA CYS A 75 20.42 -10.65 -7.45
C CYS A 75 20.13 -10.52 -8.95
N SER A 76 20.04 -11.67 -9.64
CA SER A 76 19.68 -11.74 -11.05
C SER A 76 18.24 -11.23 -11.27
N TYR A 77 18.00 -10.55 -12.40
CA TYR A 77 16.67 -10.09 -12.79
C TYR A 77 15.69 -11.26 -12.92
N GLY A 78 16.12 -12.38 -13.50
CA GLY A 78 15.31 -13.58 -13.64
C GLY A 78 14.86 -14.17 -12.30
N ASP A 79 15.74 -14.19 -11.29
CA ASP A 79 15.41 -14.72 -9.96
C ASP A 79 14.41 -13.82 -9.20
N ILE A 80 14.48 -12.52 -9.47
CA ILE A 80 13.51 -11.58 -8.91
C ILE A 80 12.14 -11.85 -9.53
N TRP A 81 12.06 -11.98 -10.87
CA TRP A 81 10.82 -12.22 -11.57
C TRP A 81 10.17 -13.55 -11.20
N LYS A 82 10.91 -14.65 -11.12
CA LYS A 82 10.38 -15.95 -10.68
C LYS A 82 9.63 -15.82 -9.35
N LYS A 83 10.22 -15.09 -8.38
CA LYS A 83 9.57 -14.86 -7.07
C LYS A 83 8.39 -13.89 -7.14
N ARG A 84 8.43 -12.91 -8.07
CA ARG A 84 7.34 -11.94 -8.20
C ARG A 84 6.14 -12.50 -8.94
N ILE A 85 6.35 -13.33 -9.96
CA ILE A 85 5.27 -14.05 -10.63
C ILE A 85 4.44 -14.82 -9.59
N THR A 86 5.08 -15.61 -8.73
CA THR A 86 4.34 -16.43 -7.76
C THR A 86 3.70 -15.62 -6.62
N ARG A 87 4.32 -14.49 -6.20
CA ARG A 87 3.84 -13.74 -5.03
C ARG A 87 3.02 -12.50 -5.34
N VAL A 88 3.04 -12.02 -6.58
CA VAL A 88 2.33 -10.79 -6.98
C VAL A 88 1.44 -11.05 -8.18
N VAL A 89 2.01 -11.54 -9.30
CA VAL A 89 1.27 -11.72 -10.56
C VAL A 89 0.17 -12.78 -10.42
N LEU A 90 0.49 -13.95 -9.89
CA LEU A 90 -0.49 -15.02 -9.73
C LEU A 90 -1.65 -14.63 -8.80
N PRO A 91 -1.42 -14.08 -7.58
CA PRO A 91 -2.51 -13.58 -6.75
C PRO A 91 -3.32 -12.46 -7.42
N TYR A 92 -2.67 -11.54 -8.13
CA TYR A 92 -3.35 -10.46 -8.85
C TYR A 92 -4.31 -11.01 -9.91
N VAL A 93 -3.82 -11.86 -10.80
CA VAL A 93 -4.65 -12.46 -11.88
C VAL A 93 -5.75 -13.34 -11.28
N PHE A 94 -5.41 -14.19 -10.30
CA PHE A 94 -6.37 -15.09 -9.65
C PHE A 94 -7.51 -14.32 -8.97
N LEU A 95 -7.19 -13.34 -8.13
CA LEU A 95 -8.19 -12.57 -7.42
C LEU A 95 -9.03 -11.70 -8.36
N SER A 96 -8.42 -11.05 -9.35
CA SER A 96 -9.15 -10.28 -10.35
C SER A 96 -10.14 -11.15 -11.10
N THR A 97 -9.72 -12.33 -11.58
CA THR A 97 -10.59 -13.29 -12.28
C THR A 97 -11.69 -13.84 -11.37
N MET A 98 -11.35 -14.23 -10.13
CA MET A 98 -12.32 -14.75 -9.16
C MET A 98 -13.41 -13.72 -8.87
N ILE A 99 -13.04 -12.47 -8.62
CA ILE A 99 -14.00 -11.41 -8.31
C ILE A 99 -14.81 -11.04 -9.56
N TYR A 100 -14.20 -11.04 -10.74
CA TYR A 100 -14.91 -10.83 -12.01
C TYR A 100 -16.01 -11.87 -12.18
N LEU A 101 -15.70 -13.16 -11.99
CA LEU A 101 -16.69 -14.26 -12.08
C LEU A 101 -17.78 -14.12 -11.01
N ILE A 102 -17.45 -13.78 -9.76
CA ILE A 102 -18.43 -13.55 -8.70
C ILE A 102 -19.37 -12.40 -9.08
N LYS A 103 -18.84 -11.31 -9.62
CA LYS A 103 -19.66 -10.18 -10.06
C LYS A 103 -20.57 -10.51 -11.23
N LEU A 104 -20.13 -11.37 -12.16
CA LEU A 104 -21.00 -11.87 -13.23
C LEU A 104 -22.15 -12.71 -12.65
N MET A 105 -21.86 -13.62 -11.72
CA MET A 105 -22.90 -14.47 -11.08
C MET A 105 -23.89 -13.65 -10.26
N LEU A 106 -23.45 -12.54 -9.68
CA LEU A 106 -24.24 -11.67 -8.81
C LEU A 106 -24.63 -10.34 -9.49
N ALA A 107 -24.66 -10.27 -10.81
CA ALA A 107 -24.85 -9.03 -11.58
C ALA A 107 -26.06 -8.20 -11.12
N SER A 108 -27.16 -8.87 -10.76
CA SER A 108 -28.40 -8.21 -10.27
C SER A 108 -28.29 -7.60 -8.86
N TYR A 109 -27.26 -7.97 -8.10
CA TYR A 109 -27.09 -7.56 -6.69
C TYR A 109 -25.93 -6.60 -6.46
N VAL A 110 -24.99 -6.47 -7.42
CA VAL A 110 -23.82 -5.63 -7.26
C VAL A 110 -24.05 -4.23 -7.83
N LYS A 111 -23.56 -3.20 -7.11
CA LYS A 111 -23.70 -1.79 -7.53
C LYS A 111 -22.96 -1.46 -8.84
N ARG A 112 -21.90 -2.21 -9.16
CA ARG A 112 -21.10 -2.05 -10.39
C ARG A 112 -20.96 -3.43 -11.03
N PRO A 113 -21.95 -3.86 -11.83
CA PRO A 113 -21.86 -5.12 -12.56
C PRO A 113 -20.72 -5.05 -13.59
N VAL A 114 -20.28 -6.20 -14.05
CA VAL A 114 -19.32 -6.35 -15.15
C VAL A 114 -20.00 -7.04 -16.30
N ASP A 115 -19.61 -6.71 -17.52
CA ASP A 115 -20.17 -7.32 -18.71
C ASP A 115 -19.50 -8.65 -19.00
N PHE A 116 -20.30 -9.63 -19.43
CA PHE A 116 -19.78 -10.93 -19.88
C PHE A 116 -19.23 -10.80 -21.30
N SER A 117 -18.00 -10.31 -21.42
CA SER A 117 -17.30 -10.24 -22.70
C SER A 117 -15.80 -10.43 -22.53
N LEU A 118 -15.14 -10.99 -23.55
CA LEU A 118 -13.69 -11.11 -23.57
C LEU A 118 -13.02 -9.72 -23.52
N LEU A 119 -13.63 -8.74 -24.15
CA LEU A 119 -13.15 -7.36 -24.14
C LEU A 119 -13.12 -6.82 -22.72
N SER A 120 -14.23 -6.87 -21.98
CA SER A 120 -14.33 -6.43 -20.59
C SER A 120 -13.34 -7.14 -19.67
N TYR A 121 -13.13 -8.46 -19.90
CA TYR A 121 -12.13 -9.23 -19.18
C TYR A 121 -10.69 -8.75 -19.47
N CYS A 122 -10.35 -8.41 -20.72
CA CYS A 122 -9.04 -7.87 -21.07
C CYS A 122 -8.86 -6.44 -20.56
N GLU A 123 -9.89 -5.61 -20.65
CA GLU A 123 -9.87 -4.22 -20.19
C GLU A 123 -9.54 -4.08 -18.70
N MET A 124 -9.96 -5.04 -17.86
CA MET A 124 -9.62 -4.99 -16.43
C MET A 124 -8.11 -5.06 -16.16
N PHE A 125 -7.33 -5.64 -17.08
CA PHE A 125 -5.86 -5.67 -16.96
C PHE A 125 -5.18 -4.54 -17.75
N LEU A 126 -5.79 -4.10 -18.85
CA LEU A 126 -5.24 -3.01 -19.67
C LEU A 126 -5.48 -1.64 -19.04
N PHE A 127 -6.66 -1.44 -18.43
CA PHE A 127 -7.07 -0.19 -17.77
C PHE A 127 -7.51 -0.47 -16.32
N PRO A 128 -6.58 -0.92 -15.44
CA PRO A 128 -6.94 -1.42 -14.12
C PRO A 128 -7.53 -0.35 -13.19
N ARG A 129 -7.34 0.92 -13.48
CA ARG A 129 -7.81 2.01 -12.64
C ARG A 129 -9.33 2.05 -12.51
N HIS A 130 -10.04 1.84 -13.62
CA HIS A 130 -11.50 1.91 -13.69
C HIS A 130 -12.17 0.55 -13.88
N ASN A 131 -11.50 -0.38 -14.54
CA ASN A 131 -12.09 -1.65 -14.95
C ASN A 131 -11.74 -2.82 -14.03
N LEU A 132 -10.86 -2.64 -13.03
CA LEU A 132 -10.64 -3.68 -12.03
C LEU A 132 -11.94 -4.01 -11.30
N PRO A 133 -12.33 -5.29 -11.26
CA PRO A 133 -13.51 -5.72 -10.52
C PRO A 133 -13.36 -5.48 -9.01
N TRP A 134 -12.12 -5.27 -8.56
CA TRP A 134 -11.77 -4.99 -7.18
C TRP A 134 -10.69 -3.91 -7.09
N GLY A 135 -11.09 -2.69 -6.71
CA GLY A 135 -10.22 -1.52 -6.66
C GLY A 135 -8.88 -1.74 -5.93
N PRO A 136 -8.83 -2.28 -4.69
CA PRO A 136 -7.58 -2.43 -3.94
C PRO A 136 -6.43 -3.16 -4.66
N LEU A 137 -6.72 -3.93 -5.71
CA LEU A 137 -5.69 -4.66 -6.48
C LEU A 137 -4.82 -3.75 -7.38
N TRP A 138 -5.20 -2.50 -7.60
CA TRP A 138 -4.41 -1.56 -8.41
C TRP A 138 -2.94 -1.45 -7.94
N PHE A 139 -2.70 -1.51 -6.63
CA PHE A 139 -1.34 -1.46 -6.07
C PHE A 139 -0.45 -2.62 -6.55
N LEU A 140 -1.01 -3.85 -6.72
CA LEU A 140 -0.25 -4.98 -7.23
C LEU A 140 0.18 -4.73 -8.67
N ASN A 141 -0.71 -4.17 -9.49
CA ASN A 141 -0.39 -3.77 -10.86
C ASN A 141 0.77 -2.76 -10.88
N THR A 142 0.68 -1.68 -10.10
CA THR A 142 1.73 -0.66 -10.04
C THR A 142 3.08 -1.23 -9.55
N ILE A 143 3.06 -2.11 -8.55
CA ILE A 143 4.27 -2.79 -8.06
C ILE A 143 4.89 -3.69 -9.14
N MET A 144 4.09 -4.39 -9.94
CA MET A 144 4.62 -5.16 -11.08
C MET A 144 5.37 -4.29 -12.06
N LEU A 145 4.80 -3.13 -12.42
CA LEU A 145 5.43 -2.18 -13.33
C LEU A 145 6.75 -1.62 -12.75
N PHE A 146 6.83 -1.35 -11.44
CA PHE A 146 8.10 -0.97 -10.80
C PHE A 146 9.17 -2.05 -10.91
N PHE A 147 8.79 -3.33 -10.88
CA PHE A 147 9.76 -4.41 -11.08
C PHE A 147 10.21 -4.56 -12.55
N ILE A 148 9.40 -4.15 -13.52
CA ILE A 148 9.84 -4.04 -14.92
C ILE A 148 10.97 -3.00 -15.02
N LEU A 149 10.89 -1.90 -14.27
CA LEU A 149 11.90 -0.87 -14.21
C LEU A 149 13.18 -1.26 -13.42
N TYR A 150 13.27 -2.46 -12.87
CA TYR A 150 14.42 -2.91 -12.06
C TYR A 150 15.78 -2.74 -12.73
N PRO A 151 15.99 -3.07 -14.04
CA PRO A 151 17.29 -2.86 -14.70
C PRO A 151 17.68 -1.38 -14.72
N LEU A 152 16.73 -0.50 -14.98
CA LEU A 152 16.94 0.95 -15.00
C LEU A 152 17.28 1.48 -13.60
N ILE A 153 16.55 1.00 -12.57
CA ILE A 153 16.83 1.31 -11.17
C ILE A 153 18.25 0.85 -10.81
N LYS A 154 18.62 -0.37 -11.15
CA LYS A 154 19.96 -0.91 -10.87
C LYS A 154 21.06 -0.09 -11.56
N LEU A 155 20.82 0.37 -12.79
CA LEU A 155 21.74 1.23 -13.52
C LEU A 155 21.90 2.59 -12.86
N SER A 156 20.79 3.24 -12.46
CA SER A 156 20.81 4.55 -11.82
C SER A 156 21.61 4.57 -10.50
N LEU A 157 21.60 3.46 -9.76
CA LEU A 157 22.30 3.35 -8.47
C LEU A 157 23.83 3.24 -8.60
N LYS A 158 24.40 3.12 -9.80
CA LYS A 158 25.85 3.03 -10.03
C LYS A 158 26.59 4.36 -9.88
N SER A 159 25.91 5.48 -10.09
CA SER A 159 26.52 6.82 -10.03
C SER A 159 25.56 7.84 -9.40
N TRP A 160 26.13 8.92 -8.86
CA TRP A 160 25.34 10.05 -8.36
C TRP A 160 24.52 10.74 -9.45
N TYR A 161 25.07 10.85 -10.67
CA TYR A 161 24.36 11.39 -11.83
C TYR A 161 23.14 10.51 -12.17
N GLY A 162 23.29 9.18 -12.12
CA GLY A 162 22.20 8.26 -12.34
C GLY A 162 21.08 8.41 -11.30
N ILE A 163 21.45 8.58 -10.02
CA ILE A 163 20.50 8.82 -8.93
C ILE A 163 19.78 10.16 -9.15
N ALA A 164 20.52 11.23 -9.43
CA ALA A 164 19.95 12.55 -9.66
C ALA A 164 19.01 12.56 -10.87
N LEU A 165 19.40 11.94 -11.98
CA LEU A 165 18.56 11.82 -13.17
C LEU A 165 17.28 11.04 -12.90
N MET A 166 17.36 9.94 -12.13
CA MET A 166 16.20 9.15 -11.77
C MET A 166 15.24 9.93 -10.87
N ILE A 167 15.74 10.69 -9.88
CA ILE A 167 14.92 11.55 -9.03
C ILE A 167 14.25 12.64 -9.88
N LEU A 168 15.02 13.33 -10.71
CA LEU A 168 14.50 14.39 -11.59
C LEU A 168 13.42 13.84 -12.52
N GLY A 169 13.68 12.72 -13.19
CA GLY A 169 12.70 12.07 -14.06
C GLY A 169 11.44 11.64 -13.32
N ALA A 170 11.57 11.05 -12.11
CA ALA A 170 10.43 10.66 -11.29
C ALA A 170 9.60 11.87 -10.84
N LEU A 171 10.24 12.99 -10.46
CA LEU A 171 9.53 14.23 -10.10
C LEU A 171 8.86 14.85 -11.32
N THR A 172 9.55 14.92 -12.45
CA THR A 172 8.97 15.41 -13.71
C THR A 172 7.71 14.62 -14.06
N LEU A 173 7.81 13.28 -14.11
CA LEU A 173 6.65 12.42 -14.40
C LEU A 173 5.50 12.66 -13.43
N ARG A 174 5.79 12.77 -12.14
CA ARG A 174 4.77 13.01 -11.12
C ARG A 174 3.99 14.30 -11.34
N PHE A 175 4.66 15.37 -11.75
CA PHE A 175 4.05 16.70 -11.85
C PHE A 175 3.56 17.04 -13.27
N THR A 176 3.96 16.29 -14.29
CA THR A 176 3.59 16.58 -15.69
C THR A 176 2.61 15.58 -16.29
N VAL A 177 2.57 14.34 -15.79
CA VAL A 177 1.62 13.34 -16.32
C VAL A 177 0.21 13.66 -15.80
N PRO A 178 -0.73 13.99 -16.71
CA PRO A 178 -2.09 14.34 -16.31
C PRO A 178 -2.82 13.15 -15.70
N ASP A 179 -3.81 13.45 -14.84
CA ASP A 179 -4.64 12.44 -14.17
C ASP A 179 -5.69 11.87 -15.14
N ILE A 180 -5.25 11.08 -16.10
CA ILE A 180 -6.07 10.40 -17.10
C ILE A 180 -5.91 8.90 -17.04
N ASP A 181 -6.85 8.17 -17.62
CA ASP A 181 -6.80 6.73 -17.71
C ASP A 181 -5.84 6.30 -18.81
N LEU A 182 -4.68 5.81 -18.41
CA LEU A 182 -3.63 5.35 -19.30
C LEU A 182 -3.51 3.84 -19.27
N LEU A 183 -3.04 3.26 -20.38
CA LEU A 183 -2.78 1.84 -20.50
C LEU A 183 -1.92 1.34 -19.32
N PHE A 184 -2.31 0.21 -18.71
CA PHE A 184 -1.69 -0.36 -17.52
C PHE A 184 -1.60 0.58 -16.30
N ASP A 185 -2.41 1.64 -16.27
CA ASP A 185 -2.40 2.66 -15.23
C ASP A 185 -1.00 3.29 -15.00
N VAL A 186 -0.35 3.66 -16.11
CA VAL A 186 0.98 4.32 -16.08
C VAL A 186 0.95 5.60 -15.27
N TRP A 187 -0.21 6.23 -15.12
CA TRP A 187 -0.36 7.39 -14.25
C TRP A 187 0.01 7.07 -12.79
N THR A 188 -0.45 5.95 -12.24
CA THR A 188 -0.08 5.56 -10.86
C THR A 188 1.42 5.27 -10.74
N VAL A 189 2.03 4.73 -11.81
CA VAL A 189 3.48 4.56 -11.87
C VAL A 189 4.18 5.91 -11.77
N ALA A 190 3.80 6.87 -12.61
CA ALA A 190 4.38 8.23 -12.60
C ALA A 190 4.18 8.90 -11.23
N TYR A 191 2.98 8.75 -10.64
CA TYR A 191 2.62 9.38 -9.39
C TYR A 191 3.36 8.81 -8.16
N TYR A 192 3.57 7.48 -8.08
CA TYR A 192 4.09 6.81 -6.89
C TYR A 192 5.56 6.38 -6.98
N PHE A 193 6.16 6.36 -8.17
CA PHE A 193 7.52 5.86 -8.36
C PHE A 193 8.56 6.58 -7.49
N ILE A 194 8.42 7.88 -7.30
CA ILE A 194 9.34 8.67 -6.46
C ILE A 194 9.40 8.14 -5.02
N PHE A 195 8.28 7.73 -4.42
CA PHE A 195 8.26 7.19 -3.05
C PHE A 195 8.93 5.82 -2.98
N PHE A 196 8.71 4.99 -4.01
CA PHE A 196 9.38 3.70 -4.11
C PHE A 196 10.90 3.89 -4.23
N TYR A 197 11.34 4.83 -5.07
CA TYR A 197 12.75 5.13 -5.24
C TYR A 197 13.38 5.76 -3.98
N CYS A 198 12.66 6.64 -3.28
CA CYS A 198 13.07 7.14 -1.96
C CYS A 198 13.30 6.00 -0.96
N GLY A 199 12.45 4.97 -0.95
CA GLY A 199 12.64 3.78 -0.12
C GLY A 199 13.93 3.02 -0.45
N ILE A 200 14.27 2.88 -1.74
CA ILE A 200 15.54 2.31 -2.22
C ILE A 200 16.72 3.12 -1.70
N LEU A 201 16.69 4.44 -1.87
CA LEU A 201 17.77 5.33 -1.44
C LEU A 201 17.92 5.34 0.09
N PHE A 202 16.81 5.34 0.81
CA PHE A 202 16.82 5.26 2.28
C PHE A 202 17.55 4.02 2.77
N SER A 203 17.33 2.88 2.12
CA SER A 203 18.03 1.63 2.44
C SER A 203 19.48 1.63 1.93
N LYS A 204 19.77 2.23 0.77
CA LYS A 204 21.12 2.29 0.19
C LYS A 204 22.08 3.10 1.06
N PHE A 205 21.62 4.24 1.56
CA PHE A 205 22.44 5.17 2.35
C PHE A 205 22.33 4.96 3.86
N ASP A 206 21.65 3.91 4.29
CA ASP A 206 21.41 3.56 5.70
C ASP A 206 20.91 4.75 6.53
N LEU A 207 19.96 5.50 5.96
CA LEU A 207 19.44 6.72 6.57
C LEU A 207 18.73 6.46 7.91
N ILE A 208 18.45 5.21 8.26
CA ILE A 208 17.86 4.86 9.54
C ILE A 208 18.74 5.28 10.72
N GLU A 209 20.07 5.18 10.59
CA GLU A 209 20.99 5.60 11.64
C GLU A 209 20.99 7.14 11.82
N PHE A 210 20.88 7.91 10.73
CA PHE A 210 20.70 9.34 10.80
C PHE A 210 19.40 9.71 11.54
N PHE A 211 18.30 9.03 11.24
CA PHE A 211 17.01 9.22 11.89
C PHE A 211 17.07 8.91 13.39
N LYS A 212 17.79 7.86 13.80
CA LYS A 212 17.98 7.53 15.21
C LYS A 212 18.80 8.61 15.95
N ARG A 213 19.89 9.08 15.34
CA ARG A 213 20.78 10.08 15.97
C ARG A 213 20.11 11.46 16.15
N LYS A 214 19.28 11.88 15.21
CA LYS A 214 18.61 13.19 15.19
C LYS A 214 17.12 13.10 15.53
N LYS A 215 16.74 12.10 16.36
CA LYS A 215 15.34 11.73 16.65
C LYS A 215 14.45 12.94 16.97
N SER A 216 14.76 13.74 17.98
CA SER A 216 13.91 14.85 18.44
C SER A 216 13.72 15.93 17.38
N LEU A 217 14.80 16.36 16.74
CA LEU A 217 14.75 17.41 15.71
C LEU A 217 13.92 16.98 14.51
N MET A 218 14.17 15.77 14.03
CA MET A 218 13.49 15.26 12.82
C MET A 218 12.01 14.98 13.07
N ILE A 219 11.61 14.50 14.26
CA ILE A 219 10.19 14.36 14.60
C ILE A 219 9.48 15.70 14.52
N ILE A 220 10.07 16.75 15.12
CA ILE A 220 9.50 18.10 15.13
C ILE A 220 9.37 18.63 13.71
N ILE A 221 10.44 18.52 12.90
CA ILE A 221 10.42 18.97 11.49
C ILE A 221 9.34 18.21 10.71
N CYS A 222 9.32 16.88 10.79
CA CYS A 222 8.30 16.08 10.08
C CYS A 222 6.89 16.44 10.53
N ALA A 223 6.66 16.67 11.82
CA ALA A 223 5.34 17.02 12.35
C ALA A 223 4.90 18.42 11.87
N ILE A 224 5.77 19.41 11.94
CA ILE A 224 5.46 20.77 11.48
C ILE A 224 5.16 20.76 9.97
N VAL A 225 6.02 20.14 9.18
CA VAL A 225 5.85 20.05 7.71
C VAL A 225 4.59 19.28 7.35
N PHE A 226 4.28 18.19 8.05
CA PHE A 226 3.08 17.39 7.85
C PHE A 226 1.81 18.22 8.12
N LEU A 227 1.75 18.93 9.27
CA LEU A 227 0.60 19.75 9.62
C LEU A 227 0.45 20.96 8.69
N ALA A 228 1.55 21.64 8.36
CA ALA A 228 1.53 22.77 7.43
C ALA A 228 1.05 22.34 6.05
N ALA A 229 1.56 21.24 5.51
CA ALA A 229 1.12 20.70 4.22
C ALA A 229 -0.36 20.31 4.23
N ASN A 230 -0.85 19.73 5.34
CA ASN A 230 -2.26 19.39 5.47
C ASN A 230 -3.16 20.64 5.52
N ILE A 231 -2.78 21.65 6.29
CA ILE A 231 -3.52 22.93 6.34
C ILE A 231 -3.59 23.57 4.96
N LEU A 232 -2.49 23.56 4.20
CA LEU A 232 -2.46 24.10 2.84
C LEU A 232 -3.36 23.27 1.88
N ILE A 233 -3.35 21.94 2.00
CA ILE A 233 -4.24 21.08 1.20
C ILE A 233 -5.70 21.44 1.47
N GLU A 234 -6.11 21.52 2.73
CA GLU A 234 -7.51 21.84 3.08
C GLU A 234 -7.87 23.29 2.67
N TYR A 235 -6.98 24.25 2.86
CA TYR A 235 -7.18 25.64 2.44
C TYR A 235 -7.38 25.76 0.93
N TYR A 236 -6.48 25.21 0.11
CA TYR A 236 -6.64 25.28 -1.35
C TYR A 236 -7.82 24.44 -1.86
N LYS A 237 -8.14 23.32 -1.21
CA LYS A 237 -9.34 22.54 -1.50
C LYS A 237 -10.62 23.35 -1.24
N SER A 238 -10.68 24.11 -0.14
CA SER A 238 -11.83 24.97 0.19
C SER A 238 -12.01 26.12 -0.81
N LEU A 239 -10.94 26.56 -1.46
CA LEU A 239 -10.98 27.55 -2.56
C LEU A 239 -11.35 26.95 -3.91
N GLY A 240 -11.63 25.64 -4.00
CA GLY A 240 -12.01 24.95 -5.23
C GLY A 240 -10.85 24.61 -6.18
N PHE A 241 -9.60 24.72 -5.72
CA PHE A 241 -8.46 24.32 -6.55
C PHE A 241 -8.41 22.81 -6.81
N GLY A 242 -8.11 22.46 -8.05
CA GLY A 242 -8.04 21.07 -8.51
C GLY A 242 -6.74 20.35 -8.15
N TYR A 243 -6.63 19.14 -8.69
CA TYR A 243 -5.53 18.21 -8.44
C TYR A 243 -4.14 18.81 -8.64
N ASP A 244 -3.93 19.56 -9.71
CA ASP A 244 -2.60 20.07 -10.12
C ASP A 244 -2.00 21.00 -9.06
N VAL A 245 -2.81 21.89 -8.48
CA VAL A 245 -2.39 22.80 -7.40
C VAL A 245 -2.16 22.05 -6.10
N LEU A 246 -2.96 21.01 -5.82
CA LEU A 246 -2.86 20.23 -4.59
C LEU A 246 -1.71 19.22 -4.59
N ASN A 247 -1.26 18.78 -5.77
CA ASN A 247 -0.28 17.69 -5.91
C ASN A 247 1.08 17.99 -5.22
N PRO A 248 1.69 19.18 -5.31
CA PRO A 248 2.92 19.50 -4.59
C PRO A 248 2.75 19.39 -3.06
N PHE A 249 1.65 19.88 -2.52
CA PHE A 249 1.36 19.80 -1.07
C PHE A 249 1.13 18.36 -0.63
N LYS A 250 0.40 17.55 -1.43
CA LYS A 250 0.23 16.10 -1.18
C LYS A 250 1.55 15.35 -1.23
N PHE A 251 2.50 15.77 -2.06
CA PHE A 251 3.84 15.18 -2.10
C PHE A 251 4.60 15.46 -0.81
N VAL A 252 4.67 16.72 -0.38
CA VAL A 252 5.35 17.12 0.87
C VAL A 252 4.69 16.46 2.08
N HIS A 253 3.36 16.45 2.15
CA HIS A 253 2.58 15.74 3.17
C HIS A 253 2.93 14.24 3.22
N SER A 254 3.07 13.60 2.06
CA SER A 254 3.40 12.18 1.99
C SER A 254 4.82 11.88 2.48
N ILE A 255 5.81 12.68 2.12
CA ILE A 255 7.20 12.52 2.59
C ILE A 255 7.29 12.72 4.10
N SER A 256 6.66 13.76 4.64
CA SER A 256 6.66 14.00 6.08
C SER A 256 5.88 12.93 6.86
N GLY A 257 4.76 12.44 6.32
CA GLY A 257 3.99 11.32 6.87
C GLY A 257 4.78 10.00 6.90
N ILE A 258 5.60 9.72 5.86
CA ILE A 258 6.56 8.59 5.86
C ILE A 258 7.58 8.79 6.98
N GLY A 259 8.15 10.00 7.12
CA GLY A 259 9.09 10.33 8.19
C GLY A 259 8.50 10.06 9.58
N LEU A 260 7.29 10.57 9.85
CA LEU A 260 6.57 10.30 11.10
C LEU A 260 6.32 8.81 11.33
N SER A 261 5.97 8.05 10.27
CA SER A 261 5.76 6.60 10.34
C SER A 261 7.03 5.85 10.71
N ILE A 262 8.20 6.29 10.24
CA ILE A 262 9.51 5.73 10.62
C ILE A 262 9.72 5.93 12.12
N TYR A 263 9.50 7.13 12.65
CA TYR A 263 9.67 7.42 14.09
C TYR A 263 8.68 6.66 14.95
N LEU A 264 7.40 6.62 14.58
CA LEU A 264 6.41 5.82 15.28
C LEU A 264 6.83 4.35 15.32
N SER A 265 7.35 3.84 14.22
CA SER A 265 7.79 2.44 14.12
C SER A 265 9.05 2.16 14.94
N LEU A 266 9.99 3.12 15.02
CA LEU A 266 11.17 3.03 15.89
C LEU A 266 10.76 3.07 17.36
N PHE A 267 9.87 4.00 17.74
CA PHE A 267 9.32 4.09 19.09
C PHE A 267 8.61 2.79 19.50
N CYS A 268 7.70 2.30 18.67
CA CYS A 268 7.01 1.05 18.96
C CYS A 268 7.96 -0.16 19.00
N ALA A 269 9.03 -0.16 18.21
CA ALA A 269 10.02 -1.25 18.25
C ALA A 269 10.78 -1.28 19.58
N GLU A 270 10.98 -0.12 20.20
CA GLU A 270 11.66 0.02 21.49
C GLU A 270 10.73 -0.30 22.67
N TYR A 271 9.50 0.26 22.69
CA TYR A 271 8.61 0.22 23.85
C TYR A 271 7.48 -0.82 23.74
N ILE A 272 7.02 -1.11 22.52
CA ILE A 272 5.86 -1.99 22.28
C ILE A 272 6.14 -2.97 21.11
N PRO A 273 7.21 -3.79 21.17
CA PRO A 273 7.67 -4.58 20.03
C PRO A 273 6.65 -5.61 19.51
N ASN A 274 5.66 -5.95 20.31
CA ASN A 274 4.63 -6.94 19.99
C ASN A 274 3.29 -6.35 19.50
N ILE A 275 3.23 -5.03 19.26
CA ILE A 275 1.98 -4.32 18.90
C ILE A 275 1.19 -4.98 17.75
N PHE A 276 1.86 -5.56 16.77
CA PHE A 276 1.23 -6.24 15.62
C PHE A 276 1.52 -7.74 15.54
N SER A 277 1.90 -8.37 16.67
CA SER A 277 2.30 -9.77 16.69
C SER A 277 1.21 -10.72 16.19
N SER A 278 -0.07 -10.40 16.46
CA SER A 278 -1.24 -11.23 16.11
C SER A 278 -1.39 -11.47 14.60
N PHE A 279 -1.00 -10.53 13.75
CA PHE A 279 -1.11 -10.65 12.29
C PHE A 279 0.19 -10.37 11.53
N ARG A 280 1.33 -10.23 12.22
CA ARG A 280 2.64 -9.94 11.62
C ARG A 280 3.02 -10.85 10.46
N LYS A 281 2.73 -12.14 10.57
CA LYS A 281 3.04 -13.13 9.53
C LYS A 281 2.17 -13.02 8.29
N TYR A 282 1.04 -12.32 8.39
CA TYR A 282 -0.04 -12.29 7.39
C TYR A 282 -0.30 -10.91 6.79
N TYR A 283 0.62 -9.94 6.93
CA TYR A 283 0.42 -8.59 6.40
C TYR A 283 -0.01 -8.56 4.93
N TYR A 284 0.61 -9.41 4.12
CA TYR A 284 0.29 -9.48 2.70
C TYR A 284 -1.12 -10.04 2.47
N GLN A 285 -1.51 -11.07 3.18
CA GLN A 285 -2.85 -11.67 3.09
C GLN A 285 -3.93 -10.73 3.64
N VAL A 286 -3.64 -10.00 4.71
CA VAL A 286 -4.54 -8.95 5.21
C VAL A 286 -4.73 -7.87 4.15
N TYR A 287 -3.68 -7.46 3.46
CA TYR A 287 -3.80 -6.54 2.34
C TYR A 287 -4.64 -7.12 1.19
N LEU A 288 -4.42 -8.38 0.80
CA LEU A 288 -5.13 -9.01 -0.33
C LEU A 288 -6.61 -9.24 -0.05
N PHE A 289 -6.94 -9.75 1.13
CA PHE A 289 -8.30 -10.23 1.47
C PHE A 289 -9.05 -9.31 2.42
N GLY A 290 -8.37 -8.39 3.11
CA GLY A 290 -8.96 -7.58 4.17
C GLY A 290 -10.20 -6.83 3.72
N THR A 291 -10.09 -6.07 2.65
CA THR A 291 -11.21 -5.29 2.12
C THR A 291 -12.32 -6.17 1.53
N LEU A 292 -12.00 -7.36 1.00
CA LEU A 292 -13.02 -8.34 0.59
C LEU A 292 -13.83 -8.84 1.79
N CYS A 293 -13.16 -9.16 2.89
CA CYS A 293 -13.83 -9.60 4.12
C CYS A 293 -14.69 -8.48 4.72
N GLN A 294 -14.30 -7.22 4.56
CA GLN A 294 -15.07 -6.07 5.02
C GLN A 294 -16.39 -5.88 4.28
N LEU A 295 -16.49 -6.31 3.01
CA LEU A 295 -17.69 -6.07 2.18
C LEU A 295 -18.98 -6.53 2.82
N VAL A 296 -18.99 -7.69 3.47
CA VAL A 296 -20.20 -8.23 4.11
C VAL A 296 -20.67 -7.29 5.22
N VAL A 297 -19.76 -6.80 6.04
CA VAL A 297 -20.08 -5.87 7.14
C VAL A 297 -20.49 -4.50 6.60
N ILE A 298 -19.81 -4.03 5.54
CA ILE A 298 -20.13 -2.77 4.87
C ILE A 298 -21.53 -2.82 4.24
N GLU A 299 -21.93 -3.94 3.66
CA GLU A 299 -23.29 -4.10 3.11
C GLU A 299 -24.37 -4.04 4.19
N ILE A 300 -24.12 -4.66 5.36
CA ILE A 300 -25.01 -4.55 6.52
C ILE A 300 -25.05 -3.12 7.04
N TYR A 301 -23.90 -2.44 7.08
CA TYR A 301 -23.77 -1.05 7.49
C TYR A 301 -24.70 -0.13 6.69
N PHE A 302 -24.68 -0.22 5.36
CA PHE A 302 -25.52 0.65 4.50
C PHE A 302 -27.03 0.35 4.57
N ARG A 303 -27.43 -0.76 5.18
CA ARG A 303 -28.84 -1.11 5.41
C ARG A 303 -29.30 -0.75 6.81
N THR A 304 -28.45 -0.18 7.64
CA THR A 304 -28.70 0.13 9.05
C THR A 304 -28.91 1.64 9.21
N SER A 305 -29.89 2.04 10.04
CA SER A 305 -30.20 3.43 10.34
C SER A 305 -29.84 3.89 11.76
N SER A 306 -29.58 2.96 12.69
CA SER A 306 -29.23 3.28 14.07
C SER A 306 -27.79 3.81 14.19
N PRO A 307 -27.54 5.05 14.70
CA PRO A 307 -26.19 5.61 14.80
C PRO A 307 -25.22 4.78 15.64
N LEU A 308 -25.70 4.20 16.76
CA LEU A 308 -24.86 3.34 17.60
C LEU A 308 -24.45 2.06 16.87
N LEU A 309 -25.39 1.44 16.15
CA LEU A 309 -25.11 0.22 15.40
C LEU A 309 -24.19 0.51 14.21
N LEU A 310 -24.30 1.66 13.55
CA LEU A 310 -23.39 2.11 12.50
C LEU A 310 -21.95 2.18 13.03
N LEU A 311 -21.73 2.79 14.21
CA LEU A 311 -20.38 2.86 14.81
C LEU A 311 -19.83 1.47 15.14
N ILE A 312 -20.65 0.60 15.71
CA ILE A 312 -20.28 -0.80 16.03
C ILE A 312 -19.90 -1.54 14.75
N LEU A 313 -20.69 -1.43 13.69
CA LEU A 313 -20.42 -2.08 12.39
C LEU A 313 -19.15 -1.53 11.71
N ALA A 314 -18.88 -0.25 11.82
CA ALA A 314 -17.65 0.34 11.29
C ALA A 314 -16.40 -0.20 12.00
N ILE A 315 -16.42 -0.30 13.32
CA ILE A 315 -15.34 -0.92 14.11
C ILE A 315 -15.24 -2.42 13.79
N LEU A 316 -16.36 -3.13 13.73
CA LEU A 316 -16.39 -4.54 13.36
C LEU A 316 -15.82 -4.78 11.96
N SER A 317 -16.13 -3.90 11.00
CA SER A 317 -15.54 -3.95 9.65
C SER A 317 -14.01 -3.91 9.69
N ALA A 318 -13.42 -3.00 10.49
CA ALA A 318 -11.97 -2.95 10.65
C ALA A 318 -11.39 -4.23 11.25
N LEU A 319 -12.02 -4.79 12.28
CA LEU A 319 -11.61 -6.05 12.92
C LEU A 319 -11.71 -7.23 11.95
N VAL A 320 -12.81 -7.33 11.22
CA VAL A 320 -13.04 -8.36 10.20
C VAL A 320 -12.00 -8.26 9.10
N GLY A 321 -11.66 -7.03 8.64
CA GLY A 321 -10.64 -6.79 7.64
C GLY A 321 -9.24 -7.24 8.05
N ILE A 322 -8.94 -7.36 9.34
CA ILE A 322 -7.64 -7.85 9.84
C ILE A 322 -7.71 -9.35 10.17
N TYR A 323 -8.66 -9.77 11.00
CA TYR A 323 -8.61 -11.09 11.63
C TYR A 323 -9.21 -12.20 10.76
N VAL A 324 -10.21 -11.91 9.91
CA VAL A 324 -10.77 -12.93 9.00
C VAL A 324 -9.74 -13.37 7.96
N PRO A 325 -8.97 -12.46 7.29
CA PRO A 325 -7.86 -12.88 6.43
C PRO A 325 -6.79 -13.71 7.14
N VAL A 326 -6.49 -13.38 8.40
CA VAL A 326 -5.54 -14.17 9.22
C VAL A 326 -6.09 -15.59 9.44
N PHE A 327 -7.36 -15.71 9.78
CA PHE A 327 -8.03 -17.00 9.98
C PHE A 327 -8.06 -17.83 8.69
N ILE A 328 -8.48 -17.23 7.58
CA ILE A 328 -8.47 -17.88 6.24
C ILE A 328 -7.05 -18.34 5.89
N SER A 329 -6.04 -17.49 6.14
CA SER A 329 -4.65 -17.82 5.87
C SER A 329 -4.14 -19.02 6.66
N LYS A 330 -4.53 -19.14 7.93
CA LYS A 330 -4.20 -20.31 8.75
C LYS A 330 -4.85 -21.59 8.22
N ILE A 331 -6.10 -21.50 7.74
CA ILE A 331 -6.80 -22.64 7.12
C ILE A 331 -6.07 -23.06 5.84
N ILE A 332 -5.76 -22.11 4.95
CA ILE A 332 -5.06 -22.38 3.69
C ILE A 332 -3.71 -23.07 3.96
N GLN A 333 -2.96 -22.58 4.95
CA GLN A 333 -1.68 -23.20 5.34
C GLN A 333 -1.87 -24.61 5.92
N LYS A 334 -2.94 -24.85 6.68
CA LYS A 334 -3.26 -26.18 7.22
C LYS A 334 -3.63 -27.18 6.14
N ILE A 335 -4.37 -26.75 5.12
CA ILE A 335 -4.72 -27.58 3.93
C ILE A 335 -3.46 -27.94 3.14
N ASN A 336 -2.41 -27.10 3.19
CA ASN A 336 -1.11 -27.31 2.54
C ASN A 336 -1.18 -27.67 1.04
N CYS A 337 -2.18 -27.15 0.34
CA CYS A 337 -2.32 -27.31 -1.11
C CYS A 337 -1.37 -26.35 -1.86
N LYS A 338 -0.30 -26.86 -2.47
CA LYS A 338 0.73 -26.03 -3.13
C LYS A 338 0.19 -25.03 -4.16
N PRO A 339 -0.75 -25.40 -5.07
CA PRO A 339 -1.38 -24.42 -5.97
C PRO A 339 -2.10 -23.31 -5.23
N LEU A 340 -2.92 -23.65 -4.22
CA LEU A 340 -3.68 -22.67 -3.44
C LEU A 340 -2.76 -21.72 -2.67
N LEU A 341 -1.68 -22.21 -2.09
CA LEU A 341 -0.67 -21.38 -1.43
C LEU A 341 -0.09 -20.34 -2.40
N LYS A 342 0.31 -20.75 -3.61
CA LYS A 342 0.82 -19.84 -4.63
C LYS A 342 -0.22 -18.80 -5.10
N LEU A 343 -1.47 -19.21 -5.31
CA LEU A 343 -2.56 -18.33 -5.73
C LEU A 343 -2.94 -17.30 -4.66
N THR A 344 -2.68 -17.60 -3.40
CA THR A 344 -2.95 -16.71 -2.26
C THR A 344 -1.71 -15.99 -1.72
N GLY A 345 -0.58 -16.12 -2.43
CA GLY A 345 0.62 -15.33 -2.16
C GLY A 345 1.53 -15.84 -1.02
N PHE A 346 1.44 -17.14 -0.67
CA PHE A 346 2.33 -17.81 0.28
C PHE A 346 3.60 -18.35 -0.33
#